data_bde6d6e4902e84d182bdee1a29644297
#
_entry.id   bde6d6e4902e84d182bdee1a29644297
#
_cell.length_a   1.000
_cell.length_b   1.000
_cell.length_c   1.000
_cell.angle_alpha   90.00
_cell.angle_beta   90.00
_cell.angle_gamma   90.00
#
_symmetry.space_group_name_H-M   'P 1'
#
loop_
_entity.id
_entity.type
_entity.pdbx_description
1 polymer ?
#
loop_
_entity_poly.entity_id
_entity_poly.type
_entity_poly.pdbx_seq_one_letter_code
_entity_poly.pdbx_strand_id
1 'polypeptide(L)'
;MDPVKVAKAVDEAIMRARNGDGPTFLEMKTYRYRGHSMSDAQHYRTKDEVADYKKIDPITKVKEIILKKKYSSQKKLDEIDLRVKDLVKECENN
;
A
#
# COMPACT_ATOMS: atom_id res chain seq x y z
N MET A 1 3.90 3.08 6.12
CA MET A 1 3.15 2.35 5.07
C MET A 1 2.55 1.03 5.59
N ASP A 2 1.77 1.08 6.64
CA ASP A 2 1.13 -0.11 7.20
C ASP A 2 -0.40 0.03 7.07
N PRO A 3 -1.07 -0.74 6.18
CA PRO A 3 -2.50 -0.59 5.95
C PRO A 3 -3.36 -0.83 7.20
N VAL A 4 -2.95 -1.73 8.08
CA VAL A 4 -3.67 -2.03 9.33
C VAL A 4 -3.60 -0.85 10.29
N LYS A 5 -2.43 -0.25 10.46
CA LYS A 5 -2.25 0.96 11.28
C LYS A 5 -3.00 2.16 10.72
N VAL A 6 -3.02 2.32 9.39
CA VAL A 6 -3.77 3.39 8.72
C VAL A 6 -5.27 3.22 8.96
N ALA A 7 -5.80 2.02 8.76
CA ALA A 7 -7.21 1.71 9.02
C ALA A 7 -7.61 2.04 10.45
N LYS A 8 -6.79 1.64 11.43
CA LYS A 8 -7.03 1.93 12.85
C LYS A 8 -7.04 3.43 13.13
N ALA A 9 -6.06 4.17 12.63
CA ALA A 9 -5.99 5.62 12.83
C ALA A 9 -7.19 6.35 12.22
N VAL A 10 -7.63 5.93 11.03
CA VAL A 10 -8.83 6.48 10.38
C VAL A 10 -10.09 6.18 11.17
N ASP A 11 -10.26 4.96 11.65
CA ASP A 11 -11.40 4.57 12.48
C ASP A 11 -11.50 5.41 13.76
N GLU A 12 -10.38 5.62 14.46
CA GLU A 12 -10.32 6.47 15.65
C GLU A 12 -10.72 7.92 15.34
N ALA A 13 -10.22 8.46 14.22
CA ALA A 13 -10.56 9.81 13.77
C ALA A 13 -12.05 9.97 13.43
N ILE A 14 -12.64 8.97 12.76
CA ILE A 14 -14.05 8.95 12.42
C ILE A 14 -14.91 8.90 13.69
N MET A 15 -14.54 8.06 14.66
CA MET A 15 -15.26 7.96 15.93
C MET A 15 -15.25 9.28 16.70
N ARG A 16 -14.11 9.97 16.76
CA ARG A 16 -14.03 11.31 17.38
C ARG A 16 -14.96 12.28 16.72
N ALA A 17 -14.96 12.34 15.39
CA ALA A 17 -15.83 13.25 14.64
C ALA A 17 -17.31 12.96 14.90
N ARG A 18 -17.71 11.69 14.90
CA ARG A 18 -19.10 11.28 15.16
C ARG A 18 -19.55 11.55 16.58
N ASN A 19 -18.63 11.51 17.53
CA ASN A 19 -18.90 11.83 18.95
C ASN A 19 -18.90 13.34 19.26
N GLY A 20 -18.66 14.18 18.26
CA GLY A 20 -18.62 15.63 18.45
C GLY A 20 -17.30 16.19 18.97
N ASP A 21 -16.23 15.39 18.99
CA ASP A 21 -14.91 15.79 19.52
C ASP A 21 -14.04 16.53 18.49
N GLY A 22 -14.59 16.84 17.31
CA GLY A 22 -13.96 17.64 16.28
C GLY A 22 -13.18 16.85 15.23
N PRO A 23 -12.55 17.57 14.29
CA PRO A 23 -11.76 16.96 13.23
C PRO A 23 -10.40 16.47 13.71
N THR A 24 -9.79 15.57 12.92
CA THR A 24 -8.43 15.07 13.14
C THR A 24 -7.60 15.25 11.88
N PHE A 25 -6.38 15.74 12.03
CA PHE A 25 -5.40 15.80 10.95
C PHE A 25 -4.55 14.53 10.97
N LEU A 26 -4.53 13.78 9.86
CA LEU A 26 -3.72 12.56 9.71
C LEU A 26 -2.65 12.77 8.65
N GLU A 27 -1.39 12.57 9.03
CA GLU A 27 -0.26 12.55 8.11
C GLU A 27 0.02 11.10 7.67
N MET A 28 -0.24 10.81 6.40
CA MET A 28 -0.02 9.49 5.81
C MET A 28 1.35 9.45 5.13
N LYS A 29 2.33 8.80 5.76
CA LYS A 29 3.68 8.65 5.21
C LYS A 29 3.74 7.48 4.25
N THR A 30 4.04 7.78 3.01
CA THR A 30 4.18 6.79 1.92
C THR A 30 5.51 7.00 1.21
N TYR A 31 5.86 6.06 0.34
CA TYR A 31 7.10 6.11 -0.43
C TYR A 31 6.85 5.75 -1.89
N ARG A 32 7.41 6.53 -2.80
CA ARG A 32 7.32 6.28 -4.24
C ARG A 32 8.56 5.52 -4.71
N TYR A 33 8.38 4.33 -5.29
CA TYR A 33 9.50 3.50 -5.75
C TYR A 33 10.16 4.01 -7.02
N ARG A 34 9.39 4.61 -7.91
CA ARG A 34 9.89 5.16 -9.17
C ARG A 34 10.16 6.65 -9.07
N GLY A 35 11.05 7.16 -9.91
CA GLY A 35 11.27 8.59 -10.04
C GLY A 35 10.05 9.34 -10.57
N HIS A 36 10.20 10.66 -10.73
CA HIS A 36 9.14 11.53 -11.24
C HIS A 36 8.70 11.13 -12.66
N SER A 37 9.66 10.77 -13.51
CA SER A 37 9.44 10.35 -14.89
C SER A 37 10.42 9.25 -15.28
N MET A 38 10.26 8.68 -16.48
CA MET A 38 11.20 7.67 -17.00
C MET A 38 12.62 8.21 -17.16
N SER A 39 12.78 9.51 -17.40
CA SER A 39 14.06 10.18 -17.55
C SER A 39 14.68 10.65 -16.24
N ASP A 40 13.97 10.53 -15.12
CA ASP A 40 14.47 10.93 -13.80
C ASP A 40 15.51 9.94 -13.29
N ALA A 41 16.76 10.38 -13.20
CA ALA A 41 17.87 9.56 -12.72
C ALA A 41 17.90 9.37 -11.19
N GLN A 42 16.99 10.02 -10.45
CA GLN A 42 16.83 9.89 -9.00
C GLN A 42 18.11 10.16 -8.20
N HIS A 43 18.89 11.18 -8.55
CA HIS A 43 20.12 11.56 -7.84
C HIS A 43 19.88 11.98 -6.38
N TYR A 44 18.66 12.30 -6.01
CA TYR A 44 18.26 12.73 -4.66
C TYR A 44 18.10 11.60 -3.67
N ARG A 45 18.19 10.33 -4.10
CA ARG A 45 18.09 9.15 -3.23
C ARG A 45 18.90 7.98 -3.77
N THR A 46 19.25 7.03 -2.88
CA THR A 46 20.03 5.85 -3.24
C THR A 46 19.13 4.67 -3.64
N LYS A 47 19.69 3.74 -4.42
CA LYS A 47 19.00 2.48 -4.75
C LYS A 47 18.76 1.62 -3.50
N ASP A 48 19.68 1.68 -2.53
CA ASP A 48 19.56 0.94 -1.27
C ASP A 48 18.39 1.46 -0.43
N GLU A 49 18.20 2.77 -0.38
CA GLU A 49 17.04 3.38 0.27
C GLU A 49 15.71 2.88 -0.35
N VAL A 50 15.61 2.88 -1.68
CA VAL A 50 14.44 2.37 -2.39
C VAL A 50 14.21 0.88 -2.08
N ALA A 51 15.28 0.08 -2.08
CA ALA A 51 15.20 -1.35 -1.75
C ALA A 51 14.72 -1.58 -0.31
N ASP A 52 15.18 -0.79 0.65
CA ASP A 52 14.76 -0.88 2.05
C ASP A 52 13.26 -0.55 2.21
N TYR A 53 12.74 0.47 1.52
CA TYR A 53 11.31 0.77 1.52
C TYR A 53 10.46 -0.31 0.83
N LYS A 54 10.99 -0.98 -0.20
CA LYS A 54 10.31 -2.13 -0.83
C LYS A 54 10.13 -3.32 0.12
N LYS A 55 11.03 -3.50 1.08
CA LYS A 55 10.92 -4.57 2.09
C LYS A 55 9.72 -4.38 3.01
N ILE A 56 9.26 -3.15 3.19
CA ILE A 56 8.09 -2.81 4.01
C ILE A 56 6.86 -2.45 3.16
N ASP A 57 6.81 -2.97 1.94
CA ASP A 57 5.68 -2.75 1.02
C ASP A 57 4.36 -3.16 1.68
N PRO A 58 3.33 -2.30 1.64
CA PRO A 58 2.04 -2.57 2.28
C PRO A 58 1.33 -3.80 1.71
N ILE A 59 1.47 -4.08 0.43
CA ILE A 59 0.87 -5.26 -0.23
C ILE A 59 1.51 -6.54 0.31
N THR A 60 2.84 -6.58 0.38
CA THR A 60 3.58 -7.71 0.94
C THR A 60 3.18 -7.96 2.40
N LYS A 61 3.07 -6.90 3.18
CA LYS A 61 2.69 -6.97 4.59
C LYS A 61 1.30 -7.59 4.79
N VAL A 62 0.33 -7.18 4.00
CA VAL A 62 -1.04 -7.73 4.03
C VAL A 62 -1.04 -9.19 3.57
N LYS A 63 -0.30 -9.54 2.52
CA LYS A 63 -0.15 -10.93 2.07
C LYS A 63 0.40 -11.83 3.18
N GLU A 64 1.43 -11.38 3.88
CA GLU A 64 2.00 -12.12 5.02
C GLU A 64 0.97 -12.36 6.13
N ILE A 65 0.18 -11.36 6.49
CA ILE A 65 -0.89 -11.49 7.49
C ILE A 65 -1.95 -12.49 7.04
N ILE A 66 -2.39 -12.43 5.80
CA ILE A 66 -3.40 -13.34 5.24
C ILE A 66 -2.92 -14.79 5.30
N LEU A 67 -1.67 -15.04 4.89
CA LEU A 67 -1.09 -16.37 4.91
C LEU A 67 -0.85 -16.88 6.33
N LYS A 68 -0.32 -16.04 7.22
CA LYS A 68 -0.05 -16.39 8.61
C LYS A 68 -1.32 -16.77 9.38
N LYS A 69 -2.39 -16.01 9.18
CA LYS A 69 -3.70 -16.27 9.82
C LYS A 69 -4.57 -17.26 9.05
N LYS A 70 -4.08 -17.80 7.95
CA LYS A 70 -4.78 -18.78 7.10
C LYS A 70 -6.13 -18.31 6.58
N TYR A 71 -6.28 -17.01 6.31
CA TYR A 71 -7.50 -16.46 5.71
C TYR A 71 -7.66 -16.85 4.24
N SER A 72 -6.56 -17.11 3.55
CA SER A 72 -6.52 -17.52 2.15
C SER A 72 -5.26 -18.32 1.86
N SER A 73 -5.06 -18.74 0.62
CA SER A 73 -3.88 -19.49 0.18
C SER A 73 -3.04 -18.69 -0.81
N GLN A 74 -1.77 -19.07 -0.96
CA GLN A 74 -0.88 -18.45 -1.95
C GLN A 74 -1.46 -18.54 -3.37
N LYS A 75 -2.06 -19.68 -3.73
CA LYS A 75 -2.70 -19.87 -5.03
C LYS A 75 -3.79 -18.83 -5.30
N LYS A 76 -4.68 -18.58 -4.32
CA LYS A 76 -5.74 -17.58 -4.45
C LYS A 76 -5.19 -16.16 -4.56
N LEU A 77 -4.13 -15.83 -3.83
CA LEU A 77 -3.46 -14.53 -3.94
C LEU A 77 -2.82 -14.35 -5.31
N ASP A 78 -2.19 -15.38 -5.86
CA ASP A 78 -1.61 -15.34 -7.21
C ASP A 78 -2.69 -15.17 -8.29
N GLU A 79 -3.84 -15.82 -8.14
CA GLU A 79 -4.99 -15.64 -9.03
C GLU A 79 -5.51 -14.19 -9.01
N ILE A 80 -5.55 -13.55 -7.83
CA ILE A 80 -5.93 -12.14 -7.70
C ILE A 80 -4.91 -11.24 -8.41
N ASP A 81 -3.62 -11.48 -8.22
CA ASP A 81 -2.57 -10.72 -8.89
C ASP A 81 -2.70 -10.78 -10.42
N LEU A 82 -2.97 -11.97 -10.96
CA LEU A 82 -3.20 -12.15 -12.40
C LEU A 82 -4.43 -11.38 -12.89
N ARG A 83 -5.55 -11.47 -12.19
CA ARG A 83 -6.77 -10.73 -12.55
C ARG A 83 -6.55 -9.22 -12.54
N VAL A 84 -5.83 -8.71 -11.56
CA VAL A 84 -5.51 -7.27 -11.47
C VAL A 84 -4.63 -6.84 -12.65
N LYS A 85 -3.62 -7.64 -13.00
CA LYS A 85 -2.76 -7.35 -14.16
C LYS A 85 -3.53 -7.37 -15.47
N ASP A 86 -4.42 -8.32 -15.65
CA ASP A 86 -5.25 -8.42 -16.85
C ASP A 86 -6.22 -7.23 -16.94
N LEU A 87 -6.83 -6.84 -15.84
CA LEU A 87 -7.70 -5.66 -15.77
C LEU A 87 -6.95 -4.38 -16.14
N VAL A 88 -5.72 -4.21 -15.63
CA VAL A 88 -4.89 -3.04 -15.97
C VAL A 88 -4.56 -3.01 -17.46
N LYS A 89 -4.22 -4.14 -18.05
CA LYS A 89 -3.99 -4.24 -19.52
C LYS A 89 -5.24 -3.90 -20.32
N GLU A 90 -6.38 -4.39 -19.89
CA GLU A 90 -7.67 -4.07 -20.55
C GLU A 90 -7.94 -2.57 -20.52
N CYS A 91 -7.71 -1.91 -19.39
CA CYS A 91 -7.84 -0.46 -19.26
C CYS A 91 -6.85 0.31 -20.16
N GLU A 92 -5.62 -0.20 -20.30
CA GLU A 92 -4.60 0.40 -21.16
C GLU A 92 -4.99 0.33 -22.65
N ASN A 93 -5.66 -0.75 -23.06
CA ASN A 93 -6.06 -0.98 -24.45
C ASN A 93 -7.39 -0.29 -24.84
N ASN A 94 -8.11 0.25 -23.89
CA ASN A 94 -9.31 1.05 -24.12
C ASN A 94 -8.96 2.53 -24.22
#